data_86a64aa836d3d9970d175eff21c08add
#
_entry.id   86a64aa836d3d9970d175eff21c08add
#
_cell.length_a   1.000
_cell.length_b   1.000
_cell.length_c   1.000
_cell.angle_alpha   90.00
_cell.angle_beta   90.00
_cell.angle_gamma   90.00
#
_symmetry.space_group_name_H-M   'P 1'
#
loop_
_entity.id
_entity.type
_entity.pdbx_description
1 polymer ?
#
loop_
_entity_poly.entity_id
_entity_poly.type
_entity_poly.pdbx_seq_one_letter_code
_entity_poly.pdbx_strand_id
1 'polypeptide(L)'
;MQRRTLLKLGLSSIAAAATPSWAAESASQITLYKDAQCGCCGAYADYLRDNGFTVAILATPHLPMMYARYSVSSAFQSCHLATVDRYVAIGHIPIEVIKRMLAEQPAITGITLPGMPAGSPGMGGTKTEPFKIYALGDGSPKLYAID
;
A
#
# COMPACT_ATOMS: atom_id res chain seq x y z
N MET A 1 64.69 -41.82 32.47
CA MET A 1 63.70 -42.18 31.44
C MET A 1 62.38 -41.46 31.78
N GLN A 2 62.10 -40.30 31.13
CA GLN A 2 60.89 -39.55 31.39
C GLN A 2 60.07 -39.59 30.12
N ARG A 3 58.86 -40.20 30.19
CA ARG A 3 57.86 -40.25 29.08
C ARG A 3 57.04 -39.00 29.18
N ARG A 4 57.21 -38.12 28.19
CA ARG A 4 56.34 -36.91 27.96
C ARG A 4 55.09 -37.32 27.21
N THR A 5 53.95 -37.31 27.91
CA THR A 5 52.62 -37.49 27.30
C THR A 5 52.14 -36.15 26.72
N LEU A 6 52.02 -36.04 25.39
CA LEU A 6 51.48 -34.87 24.75
C LEU A 6 49.93 -34.99 24.71
N LEU A 7 49.24 -34.17 25.49
CA LEU A 7 47.78 -33.98 25.36
C LEU A 7 47.50 -33.16 24.08
N LYS A 8 46.82 -33.76 23.11
CA LYS A 8 46.26 -33.05 21.98
C LYS A 8 44.88 -32.53 22.39
N LEU A 9 44.77 -31.19 22.62
CA LEU A 9 43.46 -30.53 22.73
C LEU A 9 42.85 -30.40 21.33
N GLY A 10 41.77 -31.12 21.07
CA GLY A 10 40.96 -30.94 19.86
C GLY A 10 40.06 -29.73 20.06
N LEU A 11 40.26 -28.68 19.27
CA LEU A 11 39.31 -27.59 19.14
C LEU A 11 38.12 -28.07 18.25
N SER A 12 36.99 -28.35 18.87
CA SER A 12 35.73 -28.56 18.15
C SER A 12 35.13 -27.21 17.76
N SER A 13 35.24 -26.85 16.51
CA SER A 13 34.55 -25.65 15.95
C SER A 13 33.09 -25.95 15.79
N ILE A 14 32.23 -25.37 16.63
CA ILE A 14 30.77 -25.38 16.48
C ILE A 14 30.43 -24.35 15.41
N ALA A 15 30.14 -24.81 14.21
CA ALA A 15 29.57 -23.98 13.14
C ALA A 15 28.11 -23.66 13.51
N ALA A 16 27.84 -22.45 13.97
CA ALA A 16 26.49 -21.95 14.16
C ALA A 16 25.84 -21.73 12.78
N ALA A 17 24.93 -22.62 12.41
CA ALA A 17 24.09 -22.44 11.22
C ALA A 17 23.14 -21.27 11.49
N ALA A 18 23.40 -20.12 10.86
CA ALA A 18 22.46 -19.00 10.82
C ALA A 18 21.26 -19.40 9.97
N THR A 19 20.14 -19.71 10.61
CA THR A 19 18.86 -19.90 9.91
C THR A 19 18.41 -18.54 9.40
N PRO A 20 18.07 -18.40 8.09
CA PRO A 20 17.47 -17.18 7.62
C PRO A 20 16.12 -17.00 8.31
N SER A 21 16.02 -15.98 9.16
CA SER A 21 14.75 -15.52 9.70
C SER A 21 13.97 -14.89 8.55
N TRP A 22 13.06 -15.63 7.97
CA TRP A 22 12.03 -15.04 7.12
C TRP A 22 11.11 -14.26 8.06
N ALA A 23 11.40 -12.98 8.20
CA ALA A 23 10.44 -12.06 8.78
C ALA A 23 9.18 -12.18 7.90
N ALA A 24 8.10 -12.71 8.46
CA ALA A 24 6.80 -12.69 7.82
C ALA A 24 6.50 -11.20 7.59
N GLU A 25 6.53 -10.79 6.30
CA GLU A 25 6.15 -9.45 5.89
C GLU A 25 4.72 -9.26 6.35
N SER A 26 4.54 -8.50 7.41
CA SER A 26 3.21 -8.22 7.94
C SER A 26 2.44 -7.52 6.84
N ALA A 27 1.33 -8.13 6.40
CA ALA A 27 0.47 -7.55 5.37
C ALA A 27 0.18 -6.09 5.72
N SER A 28 0.54 -5.17 4.82
CA SER A 28 0.33 -3.74 5.06
C SER A 28 -1.15 -3.48 5.30
N GLN A 29 -1.44 -2.75 6.36
CA GLN A 29 -2.82 -2.46 6.76
C GLN A 29 -3.33 -1.24 5.99
N ILE A 30 -4.51 -1.38 5.40
CA ILE A 30 -5.25 -0.30 4.76
C ILE A 30 -6.49 0.00 5.58
N THR A 31 -6.75 1.27 5.85
CA THR A 31 -8.05 1.72 6.35
C THR A 31 -8.75 2.51 5.26
N LEU A 32 -9.88 1.99 4.78
CA LEU A 32 -10.68 2.60 3.73
C LEU A 32 -11.85 3.34 4.35
N TYR A 33 -11.78 4.67 4.33
CA TYR A 33 -12.84 5.57 4.76
C TYR A 33 -13.77 5.85 3.57
N LYS A 34 -15.03 5.53 3.71
CA LYS A 34 -16.01 5.66 2.62
C LYS A 34 -17.22 6.48 3.03
N ASP A 35 -17.84 7.12 2.04
CA ASP A 35 -19.21 7.59 2.19
C ASP A 35 -20.15 6.40 2.40
N ALA A 36 -21.17 6.57 3.25
CA ALA A 36 -22.15 5.51 3.53
C ALA A 36 -22.85 5.02 2.25
N GLN A 37 -23.02 5.88 1.26
CA GLN A 37 -23.67 5.59 -0.02
C GLN A 37 -22.72 4.97 -1.06
N CYS A 38 -21.41 4.84 -0.77
CA CYS A 38 -20.44 4.27 -1.72
C CYS A 38 -20.69 2.77 -1.93
N GLY A 39 -21.30 2.39 -3.03
CA GLY A 39 -21.60 1.00 -3.38
C GLY A 39 -20.37 0.20 -3.88
N CYS A 40 -19.44 0.84 -4.60
CA CYS A 40 -18.26 0.18 -5.19
C CYS A 40 -17.11 -0.06 -4.22
N CYS A 41 -17.11 0.60 -3.05
CA CYS A 41 -16.00 0.52 -2.09
C CYS A 41 -15.79 -0.88 -1.49
N GLY A 42 -16.85 -1.70 -1.39
CA GLY A 42 -16.74 -3.09 -0.95
C GLY A 42 -15.91 -3.92 -1.92
N ALA A 43 -16.25 -3.87 -3.21
CA ALA A 43 -15.54 -4.61 -4.25
C ALA A 43 -14.05 -4.17 -4.36
N TYR A 44 -13.78 -2.89 -4.17
CA TYR A 44 -12.41 -2.41 -4.14
C TYR A 44 -11.65 -2.91 -2.90
N ALA A 45 -12.28 -2.95 -1.74
CA ALA A 45 -11.67 -3.50 -0.54
C ALA A 45 -11.36 -5.00 -0.70
N ASP A 46 -12.24 -5.77 -1.34
CA ASP A 46 -12.01 -7.17 -1.63
C ASP A 46 -10.84 -7.35 -2.60
N TYR A 47 -10.77 -6.54 -3.66
CA TYR A 47 -9.61 -6.52 -4.55
C TYR A 47 -8.29 -6.27 -3.81
N LEU A 48 -8.26 -5.34 -2.86
CA LEU A 48 -7.05 -5.07 -2.05
C LEU A 48 -6.70 -6.27 -1.15
N ARG A 49 -7.69 -6.93 -0.55
CA ARG A 49 -7.50 -8.14 0.27
C ARG A 49 -6.95 -9.29 -0.54
N ASP A 50 -7.50 -9.53 -1.73
CA ASP A 50 -7.05 -10.57 -2.66
C ASP A 50 -5.59 -10.36 -3.11
N ASN A 51 -5.10 -9.12 -3.01
CA ASN A 51 -3.72 -8.74 -3.34
C ASN A 51 -2.78 -8.62 -2.12
N GLY A 52 -3.20 -9.16 -0.96
CA GLY A 52 -2.34 -9.36 0.20
C GLY A 52 -2.37 -8.24 1.24
N PHE A 53 -3.36 -7.32 1.18
CA PHE A 53 -3.53 -6.28 2.20
C PHE A 53 -4.57 -6.69 3.25
N THR A 54 -4.36 -6.25 4.48
CA THR A 54 -5.41 -6.27 5.50
C THR A 54 -6.23 -4.98 5.38
N VAL A 55 -7.54 -5.08 5.14
CA VAL A 55 -8.38 -3.90 4.87
C VAL A 55 -9.50 -3.78 5.88
N ALA A 56 -9.51 -2.67 6.63
CA ALA A 56 -10.63 -2.22 7.44
C ALA A 56 -11.45 -1.20 6.63
N ILE A 57 -12.79 -1.30 6.68
CA ILE A 57 -13.72 -0.37 6.03
C ILE A 57 -14.44 0.41 7.10
N LEU A 58 -14.39 1.74 7.01
CA LEU A 58 -15.07 2.65 7.92
C LEU A 58 -15.98 3.61 7.14
N ALA A 59 -17.28 3.50 7.32
CA ALA A 59 -18.22 4.52 6.84
C ALA A 59 -18.08 5.78 7.69
N THR A 60 -17.98 6.94 7.06
CA THR A 60 -17.79 8.22 7.76
C THR A 60 -18.47 9.38 7.05
N PRO A 61 -19.11 10.30 7.77
CA PRO A 61 -19.58 11.56 7.21
C PRO A 61 -18.46 12.61 7.08
N HIS A 62 -17.23 12.27 7.51
CA HIS A 62 -16.13 13.25 7.66
C HIS A 62 -15.16 13.24 6.46
N LEU A 63 -15.47 12.58 5.35
CA LEU A 63 -14.62 12.59 4.15
C LEU A 63 -14.22 14.00 3.68
N PRO A 64 -15.14 15.01 3.66
CA PRO A 64 -14.75 16.37 3.28
C PRO A 64 -13.65 16.97 4.16
N MET A 65 -13.69 16.70 5.47
CA MET A 65 -12.66 17.15 6.40
C MET A 65 -11.33 16.43 6.16
N MET A 66 -11.36 15.14 5.82
CA MET A 66 -10.17 14.36 5.49
C MET A 66 -9.53 14.89 4.20
N TYR A 67 -10.32 15.17 3.18
CA TYR A 67 -9.81 15.78 1.95
C TYR A 67 -9.18 17.16 2.19
N ALA A 68 -9.81 17.98 3.01
CA ALA A 68 -9.24 19.28 3.41
C ALA A 68 -7.92 19.13 4.17
N ARG A 69 -7.82 18.15 5.07
CA ARG A 69 -6.60 17.85 5.83
C ARG A 69 -5.41 17.49 4.91
N TYR A 70 -5.68 16.77 3.84
CA TYR A 70 -4.66 16.38 2.87
C TYR A 70 -4.55 17.32 1.67
N SER A 71 -5.21 18.49 1.73
CA SER A 71 -5.23 19.52 0.66
C SER A 71 -5.65 18.96 -0.70
N VAL A 72 -6.59 18.01 -0.72
CA VAL A 72 -7.10 17.39 -1.95
C VAL A 72 -8.21 18.24 -2.53
N SER A 73 -7.98 18.85 -3.70
CA SER A 73 -9.01 19.61 -4.41
C SER A 73 -10.14 18.73 -4.94
N SER A 74 -11.33 19.30 -5.12
CA SER A 74 -12.55 18.56 -5.50
C SER A 74 -12.39 17.71 -6.76
N ALA A 75 -11.59 18.17 -7.74
CA ALA A 75 -11.33 17.43 -8.97
C ALA A 75 -10.60 16.09 -8.78
N PHE A 76 -9.96 15.89 -7.61
CA PHE A 76 -9.17 14.70 -7.27
C PHE A 76 -9.77 13.89 -6.11
N GLN A 77 -10.96 14.25 -5.66
CA GLN A 77 -11.72 13.52 -4.64
C GLN A 77 -12.51 12.35 -5.25
N SER A 78 -12.94 11.44 -4.38
CA SER A 78 -13.74 10.27 -4.72
C SER A 78 -14.75 10.01 -3.59
N CYS A 79 -15.57 8.96 -3.69
CA CYS A 79 -16.46 8.52 -2.61
C CYS A 79 -15.76 7.78 -1.48
N HIS A 80 -14.43 7.59 -1.55
CA HIS A 80 -13.61 7.01 -0.49
C HIS A 80 -12.19 7.56 -0.52
N LEU A 81 -11.52 7.43 0.62
CA LEU A 81 -10.10 7.69 0.82
C LEU A 81 -9.53 6.53 1.62
N ALA A 82 -8.47 5.92 1.15
CA ALA A 82 -7.74 4.90 1.89
C ALA A 82 -6.46 5.48 2.50
N THR A 83 -6.12 5.05 3.72
CA THR A 83 -4.81 5.29 4.30
C THR A 83 -4.01 4.00 4.29
N VAL A 84 -2.77 4.09 3.86
CA VAL A 84 -1.81 2.97 3.84
C VAL A 84 -0.45 3.51 4.22
N ASP A 85 0.11 2.98 5.33
CA ASP A 85 1.32 3.53 5.91
C ASP A 85 1.16 5.06 6.16
N ARG A 86 2.05 5.89 5.65
CA ARG A 86 1.97 7.36 5.75
C ARG A 86 1.21 8.03 4.59
N TYR A 87 0.74 7.25 3.63
CA TYR A 87 0.13 7.74 2.39
C TYR A 87 -1.38 7.68 2.40
N VAL A 88 -1.98 8.50 1.55
CA VAL A 88 -3.38 8.34 1.16
C VAL A 88 -3.49 7.84 -0.28
N ALA A 89 -4.46 6.97 -0.52
CA ALA A 89 -4.83 6.48 -1.85
C ALA A 89 -6.32 6.78 -2.09
N ILE A 90 -6.63 7.49 -3.15
CA ILE A 90 -7.98 7.98 -3.45
C ILE A 90 -8.42 7.42 -4.79
N GLY A 91 -9.63 6.85 -4.82
CA GLY A 91 -10.16 6.17 -6.01
C GLY A 91 -9.67 4.72 -6.14
N HIS A 92 -10.05 4.05 -7.20
CA HIS A 92 -9.81 2.63 -7.45
C HIS A 92 -8.45 2.39 -8.10
N ILE A 93 -7.38 2.65 -7.35
CA ILE A 93 -6.00 2.58 -7.84
C ILE A 93 -5.56 1.12 -8.02
N PRO A 94 -4.95 0.77 -9.16
CA PRO A 94 -4.36 -0.56 -9.37
C PRO A 94 -3.29 -0.88 -8.34
N ILE A 95 -3.27 -2.13 -7.88
CA ILE A 95 -2.42 -2.57 -6.77
C ILE A 95 -0.93 -2.39 -7.06
N GLU A 96 -0.51 -2.53 -8.31
CA GLU A 96 0.90 -2.38 -8.69
C GLU A 96 1.40 -0.96 -8.45
N VAL A 97 0.52 0.03 -8.62
CA VAL A 97 0.85 1.44 -8.35
C VAL A 97 0.95 1.71 -6.85
N ILE A 98 0.07 1.11 -6.04
CA ILE A 98 0.15 1.19 -4.57
C ILE A 98 1.44 0.53 -4.07
N LYS A 99 1.73 -0.70 -4.51
CA LYS A 99 2.95 -1.43 -4.13
C LYS A 99 4.21 -0.66 -4.52
N ARG A 100 4.22 -0.08 -5.72
CA ARG A 100 5.33 0.77 -6.18
C ARG A 100 5.52 1.99 -5.26
N MET A 101 4.45 2.70 -4.91
CA MET A 101 4.53 3.84 -3.99
C MET A 101 5.09 3.44 -2.63
N LEU A 102 4.65 2.30 -2.09
CA LEU A 102 5.13 1.79 -0.80
C LEU A 102 6.61 1.38 -0.85
N ALA A 103 7.08 0.83 -1.99
CA ALA A 103 8.46 0.43 -2.17
C ALA A 103 9.41 1.63 -2.39
N GLU A 104 9.00 2.59 -3.22
CA GLU A 104 9.79 3.77 -3.56
C GLU A 104 9.81 4.84 -2.45
N GLN A 105 8.79 4.85 -1.59
CA GLN A 105 8.60 5.82 -0.50
C GLN A 105 8.81 7.28 -0.91
N PRO A 106 8.17 7.75 -1.99
CA PRO A 106 8.37 9.11 -2.48
C PRO A 106 7.91 10.15 -1.46
N ALA A 107 8.47 11.36 -1.56
CA ALA A 107 8.10 12.50 -0.72
C ALA A 107 6.79 13.16 -1.22
N ILE A 108 5.68 12.43 -1.14
CA ILE A 108 4.33 12.86 -1.52
C ILE A 108 3.35 12.58 -0.38
N THR A 109 2.19 13.19 -0.40
CA THR A 109 1.08 12.89 0.53
C THR A 109 0.37 11.59 0.18
N GLY A 110 0.26 11.27 -1.10
CA GLY A 110 -0.42 10.09 -1.60
C GLY A 110 -0.65 10.14 -3.10
N ILE A 111 -1.56 9.29 -3.56
CA ILE A 111 -1.90 9.15 -4.98
C ILE A 111 -3.42 9.14 -5.19
N THR A 112 -3.86 9.56 -6.37
CA THR A 112 -5.29 9.57 -6.72
C THR A 112 -5.53 9.13 -8.16
N LEU A 113 -6.59 8.33 -8.37
CA LEU A 113 -7.18 8.03 -9.66
C LEU A 113 -8.54 8.73 -9.72
N PRO A 114 -8.63 9.96 -10.29
CA PRO A 114 -9.88 10.71 -10.32
C PRO A 114 -10.89 10.09 -11.28
N GLY A 115 -12.18 10.31 -11.00
CA GLY A 115 -13.28 9.93 -11.88
C GLY A 115 -13.68 8.46 -11.83
N MET A 116 -12.98 7.60 -11.09
CA MET A 116 -13.27 6.16 -10.98
C MET A 116 -13.62 5.53 -12.33
N PRO A 117 -12.68 5.50 -13.28
CA PRO A 117 -12.97 5.09 -14.65
C PRO A 117 -13.42 3.63 -14.73
N ALA A 118 -14.26 3.32 -15.71
CA ALA A 118 -14.71 1.96 -15.98
C ALA A 118 -13.52 1.01 -16.17
N GLY A 119 -13.62 -0.20 -15.63
CA GLY A 119 -12.56 -1.21 -15.66
C GLY A 119 -11.44 -0.99 -14.65
N SER A 120 -11.49 0.07 -13.83
CA SER A 120 -10.58 0.16 -12.68
C SER A 120 -10.94 -0.89 -11.60
N PRO A 121 -9.99 -1.29 -10.74
CA PRO A 121 -10.21 -2.38 -9.78
C PRO A 121 -11.47 -2.19 -8.92
N GLY A 122 -12.35 -3.19 -8.89
CA GLY A 122 -13.62 -3.12 -8.16
C GLY A 122 -14.71 -2.28 -8.84
N MET A 123 -14.42 -1.66 -9.99
CA MET A 123 -15.41 -1.01 -10.86
C MET A 123 -15.82 -1.95 -11.99
N GLY A 124 -17.09 -1.89 -12.37
CA GLY A 124 -17.55 -2.61 -13.56
C GLY A 124 -17.10 -1.94 -14.86
N GLY A 125 -17.37 -2.64 -15.99
CA GLY A 125 -17.07 -2.14 -17.33
C GLY A 125 -15.69 -2.55 -17.84
N THR A 126 -15.32 -2.02 -19.00
CA THR A 126 -14.07 -2.32 -19.69
C THR A 126 -13.15 -1.11 -19.66
N LYS A 127 -11.88 -1.34 -19.40
CA LYS A 127 -10.83 -0.31 -19.51
C LYS A 127 -10.69 0.08 -20.99
N THR A 128 -10.97 1.31 -21.31
CA THR A 128 -10.90 1.85 -22.66
C THR A 128 -9.70 2.79 -22.86
N GLU A 129 -9.16 3.31 -21.76
CA GLU A 129 -8.02 4.23 -21.77
C GLU A 129 -7.06 3.87 -20.63
N PRO A 130 -5.77 4.21 -20.76
CA PRO A 130 -4.83 4.08 -19.66
C PRO A 130 -5.27 4.93 -18.46
N PHE A 131 -5.15 4.40 -17.27
CA PHE A 131 -5.46 5.13 -16.04
C PHE A 131 -4.36 6.13 -15.72
N LYS A 132 -4.73 7.39 -15.57
CA LYS A 132 -3.82 8.46 -15.15
C LYS A 132 -3.90 8.63 -13.64
N ILE A 133 -2.87 8.21 -12.94
CA ILE A 133 -2.74 8.33 -11.48
C ILE A 133 -1.86 9.53 -11.16
N TYR A 134 -2.32 10.37 -10.24
CA TYR A 134 -1.64 11.61 -9.89
C TYR A 134 -1.09 11.53 -8.47
N ALA A 135 0.10 12.09 -8.26
CA ALA A 135 0.69 12.31 -6.95
C ALA A 135 0.07 13.55 -6.31
N LEU A 136 -0.28 13.41 -5.03
CA LEU A 136 -0.74 14.47 -4.14
C LEU A 136 0.43 14.93 -3.26
N GLY A 137 0.55 16.23 -3.05
CA GLY A 137 1.62 16.81 -2.25
C GLY A 137 1.53 18.33 -2.29
N ASP A 138 2.65 19.01 -2.09
CA ASP A 138 2.71 20.46 -2.15
C ASP A 138 2.43 20.97 -3.57
N GLY A 139 1.40 21.78 -3.71
CA GLY A 139 0.97 22.36 -4.97
C GLY A 139 -0.03 21.51 -5.76
N SER A 140 -0.10 21.72 -7.08
CA SER A 140 -1.03 21.00 -7.94
C SER A 140 -0.62 19.54 -8.14
N PRO A 141 -1.57 18.60 -8.15
CA PRO A 141 -1.28 17.20 -8.42
C PRO A 141 -0.52 17.00 -9.73
N LYS A 142 0.49 16.11 -9.70
CA LYS A 142 1.35 15.79 -10.84
C LYS A 142 1.14 14.35 -11.28
N LEU A 143 1.26 14.09 -12.58
CA LEU A 143 1.16 12.71 -13.09
C LEU A 143 2.23 11.84 -12.41
N TYR A 144 1.77 10.75 -11.77
CA TYR A 144 2.62 9.80 -11.05
C TYR A 144 2.82 8.51 -11.83
N ALA A 145 1.74 7.97 -12.39
CA ALA A 145 1.76 6.74 -13.16
C ALA A 145 0.71 6.76 -14.25
N ILE A 146 0.96 6.00 -15.29
CA ILE A 146 -0.01 5.60 -16.32
C ILE A 146 -0.06 4.08 -16.27
N ASP A 147 -1.24 3.52 -16.02
CA ASP A 147 -1.47 2.08 -15.93
C ASP A 147 -2.35 1.59 -17.08
#